data_f3107cf178607ce5ffb34d17ad762297
#
_entry.id   f3107cf178607ce5ffb34d17ad762297
#
_cell.length_a   1.000
_cell.length_b   1.000
_cell.length_c   1.000
_cell.angle_alpha   90.00
_cell.angle_beta   90.00
_cell.angle_gamma   90.00
#
_symmetry.space_group_name_H-M   'P 1'
#
loop_
_entity.id
_entity.type
_entity.pdbx_description
1 polymer ?
#
loop_
_entity_poly.entity_id
_entity_poly.type
_entity_poly.pdbx_seq_one_letter_code
_entity_poly.pdbx_strand_id
1 'polypeptide(L)'
;MATETIGTLDYNEIVFPKLGIDLHVNSTAFSIGGLDIQWYGILITLGLVLAMIYAFTQVKKYGLNPDRVLDCIIGGIIGSLLVGFLVAKIRKVKFLPLLDIVGIGFLLGQGIGRWGNFFNQEAFGCNTDSLFGMSGGRIQEWITDQYPSTTYFANFGTTLDASQPVHPCFLYESLWCLLGFVLLAIFAKKIRRYDGQIFLIYICWYGAERAVVESLRTDSLVIGNVRVSQILAITCVVISIILQIAIGTKVKRMGVDYRMYKDTNESKQMLAEYEAAKFVKEPEDDTNEDTASTDEVAETDTTDSSESDETPAETDTNQTEKE
;
A
#
# COMPACT_ATOMS: atom_id res chain seq x y z
N MET A 1 18.46 -12.13 33.61
CA MET A 1 18.42 -10.66 33.66
C MET A 1 17.03 -10.31 34.13
N ALA A 2 16.88 -9.48 35.16
CA ALA A 2 15.57 -9.02 35.58
C ALA A 2 14.98 -8.20 34.42
N THR A 3 13.81 -8.59 33.93
CA THR A 3 13.01 -7.81 33.01
C THR A 3 12.62 -6.53 33.75
N GLU A 4 13.10 -5.37 33.27
CA GLU A 4 12.64 -4.09 33.78
C GLU A 4 11.15 -4.00 33.57
N THR A 5 10.39 -3.89 34.66
CA THR A 5 8.94 -3.65 34.61
C THR A 5 8.69 -2.23 34.07
N ILE A 6 7.92 -2.12 33.03
CA ILE A 6 7.53 -0.85 32.44
C ILE A 6 6.39 -0.27 33.27
N GLY A 7 6.53 1.01 33.69
CA GLY A 7 5.47 1.73 34.39
C GLY A 7 4.25 1.97 33.48
N THR A 8 3.21 2.60 33.99
CA THR A 8 2.05 3.04 33.23
C THR A 8 2.48 4.14 32.26
N LEU A 9 2.20 3.95 30.97
CA LEU A 9 2.52 4.88 29.89
C LEU A 9 1.31 5.76 29.54
N ASP A 10 1.59 6.96 29.02
CA ASP A 10 0.55 7.81 28.46
C ASP A 10 -0.05 7.18 27.21
N TYR A 11 -1.31 7.46 26.90
CA TYR A 11 -2.06 6.88 25.78
C TYR A 11 -1.34 6.95 24.42
N ASN A 12 -0.60 8.02 24.16
CA ASN A 12 0.14 8.24 22.91
C ASN A 12 1.64 7.94 23.03
N GLU A 13 2.08 7.39 24.14
CA GLU A 13 3.47 7.06 24.40
C GLU A 13 3.79 5.65 23.88
N ILE A 14 4.95 5.52 23.23
CA ILE A 14 5.51 4.24 22.77
C ILE A 14 6.96 4.19 23.21
N VAL A 15 7.36 3.15 23.91
CA VAL A 15 8.72 2.96 24.36
C VAL A 15 9.34 1.68 23.80
N PHE A 16 10.63 1.74 23.52
CA PHE A 16 11.48 0.59 23.25
C PHE A 16 12.53 0.50 24.35
N PRO A 17 12.25 -0.19 25.46
CA PRO A 17 13.05 -0.07 26.68
C PRO A 17 14.52 -0.41 26.49
N LYS A 18 14.83 -1.50 25.76
CA LYS A 18 16.21 -1.92 25.52
C LYS A 18 17.00 -1.04 24.55
N LEU A 19 16.30 -0.23 23.73
CA LEU A 19 16.92 0.75 22.83
C LEU A 19 17.02 2.14 23.47
N GLY A 20 16.37 2.38 24.60
CA GLY A 20 16.29 3.69 25.24
C GLY A 20 15.55 4.71 24.39
N ILE A 21 14.58 4.26 23.58
CA ILE A 21 13.77 5.11 22.69
C ILE A 21 12.41 5.30 23.33
N ASP A 22 12.00 6.56 23.47
CA ASP A 22 10.72 6.99 23.95
C ASP A 22 10.11 7.98 22.96
N LEU A 23 8.88 7.69 22.50
CA LEU A 23 8.22 8.43 21.42
C LEU A 23 6.79 8.77 21.83
N HIS A 24 6.42 10.02 21.66
CA HIS A 24 5.01 10.44 21.69
C HIS A 24 4.42 10.39 20.30
N VAL A 25 3.49 9.46 20.05
CA VAL A 25 2.94 9.14 18.72
C VAL A 25 1.42 9.27 18.73
N ASN A 26 0.91 10.27 18.05
CA ASN A 26 -0.53 10.41 17.81
C ASN A 26 -0.94 9.65 16.56
N SER A 27 -2.06 8.92 16.59
CA SER A 27 -2.63 8.27 15.39
C SER A 27 -3.17 9.29 14.38
N THR A 28 -3.62 10.47 14.84
CA THR A 28 -4.05 11.58 13.99
C THR A 28 -2.85 12.37 13.51
N ALA A 29 -2.70 12.50 12.20
CA ALA A 29 -1.63 13.30 11.58
C ALA A 29 -1.95 14.81 11.65
N PHE A 30 -3.15 15.17 11.25
CA PHE A 30 -3.67 16.55 11.30
C PHE A 30 -5.19 16.55 11.10
N SER A 31 -5.84 17.69 11.43
CA SER A 31 -7.29 17.86 11.28
C SER A 31 -7.58 19.01 10.32
N ILE A 32 -8.51 18.82 9.39
CA ILE A 32 -8.99 19.83 8.45
C ILE A 32 -10.52 19.95 8.56
N GLY A 33 -11.03 21.12 8.95
CA GLY A 33 -12.46 21.36 8.98
C GLY A 33 -13.24 20.40 9.90
N GLY A 34 -12.63 19.90 10.98
CA GLY A 34 -13.23 18.93 11.89
C GLY A 34 -13.09 17.47 11.46
N LEU A 35 -12.44 17.18 10.33
CA LEU A 35 -12.12 15.83 9.88
C LEU A 35 -10.67 15.49 10.28
N ASP A 36 -10.51 14.44 11.06
CA ASP A 36 -9.21 13.94 11.50
C ASP A 36 -8.59 13.02 10.45
N ILE A 37 -7.45 13.41 9.91
CA ILE A 37 -6.66 12.61 8.98
C ILE A 37 -5.69 11.73 9.77
N GLN A 38 -5.88 10.43 9.66
CA GLN A 38 -5.08 9.43 10.38
C GLN A 38 -3.80 9.09 9.61
N TRP A 39 -2.68 8.89 10.32
CA TRP A 39 -1.42 8.39 9.74
C TRP A 39 -1.61 7.09 8.97
N TYR A 40 -2.49 6.22 9.46
CA TYR A 40 -2.82 4.95 8.79
C TYR A 40 -3.29 5.16 7.35
N GLY A 41 -4.22 6.10 7.12
CA GLY A 41 -4.70 6.43 5.78
C GLY A 41 -3.63 7.02 4.88
N ILE A 42 -2.79 7.92 5.43
CA ILE A 42 -1.67 8.53 4.69
C ILE A 42 -0.67 7.47 4.24
N LEU A 43 -0.28 6.57 5.14
CA LEU A 43 0.72 5.53 4.85
C LEU A 43 0.22 4.49 3.86
N ILE A 44 -1.05 4.07 3.95
CA ILE A 44 -1.65 3.18 2.94
C ILE A 44 -1.68 3.86 1.58
N THR A 45 -2.10 5.13 1.53
CA THR A 45 -2.14 5.89 0.27
C THR A 45 -0.74 6.07 -0.31
N LEU A 46 0.24 6.42 0.51
CA LEU A 46 1.64 6.52 0.09
C LEU A 46 2.17 5.18 -0.45
N GLY A 47 1.91 4.08 0.27
CA GLY A 47 2.29 2.75 -0.16
C GLY A 47 1.66 2.37 -1.51
N LEU A 48 0.37 2.69 -1.69
CA LEU A 48 -0.34 2.46 -2.95
C LEU A 48 0.26 3.29 -4.09
N VAL A 49 0.50 4.58 -3.89
CA VAL A 49 1.09 5.48 -4.90
C VAL A 49 2.48 4.98 -5.32
N LEU A 50 3.33 4.63 -4.37
CA LEU A 50 4.68 4.12 -4.66
C LEU A 50 4.62 2.76 -5.38
N ALA A 51 3.69 1.88 -5.00
CA ALA A 51 3.45 0.62 -5.70
C ALA A 51 2.98 0.85 -7.15
N MET A 52 2.11 1.83 -7.38
CA MET A 52 1.67 2.23 -8.73
C MET A 52 2.83 2.80 -9.54
N ILE A 53 3.61 3.71 -8.99
CA ILE A 53 4.80 4.26 -9.67
C ILE A 53 5.73 3.11 -10.11
N TYR A 54 6.03 2.19 -9.19
CA TYR A 54 6.83 1.02 -9.53
C TYR A 54 6.17 0.20 -10.66
N ALA A 55 4.88 -0.11 -10.56
CA ALA A 55 4.17 -0.90 -11.56
C ALA A 55 4.28 -0.26 -12.95
N PHE A 56 4.02 1.05 -13.09
CA PHE A 56 4.08 1.75 -14.36
C PHE A 56 5.49 1.78 -14.98
N THR A 57 6.54 1.83 -14.16
CA THR A 57 7.92 1.71 -14.66
C THR A 57 8.24 0.33 -15.24
N GLN A 58 7.46 -0.70 -14.89
CA GLN A 58 7.70 -2.08 -15.32
C GLN A 58 6.72 -2.56 -16.43
N VAL A 59 5.53 -1.98 -16.55
CA VAL A 59 4.45 -2.45 -17.42
C VAL A 59 4.94 -2.79 -18.84
N LYS A 60 5.66 -1.88 -19.49
CA LYS A 60 6.19 -2.10 -20.84
C LYS A 60 7.21 -3.24 -20.90
N LYS A 61 8.01 -3.43 -19.85
CA LYS A 61 9.01 -4.52 -19.77
C LYS A 61 8.34 -5.91 -19.66
N TYR A 62 7.09 -5.93 -19.23
CA TYR A 62 6.27 -7.14 -19.17
C TYR A 62 5.40 -7.32 -20.42
N GLY A 63 5.54 -6.41 -21.40
CA GLY A 63 4.83 -6.45 -22.67
C GLY A 63 3.36 -6.06 -22.55
N LEU A 64 2.99 -5.27 -21.55
CA LEU A 64 1.62 -4.84 -21.27
C LEU A 64 1.41 -3.38 -21.68
N ASN A 65 0.17 -3.04 -22.06
CA ASN A 65 -0.22 -1.66 -22.35
C ASN A 65 -0.51 -0.91 -21.04
N PRO A 66 0.14 0.25 -20.80
CA PRO A 66 -0.02 1.01 -19.56
C PRO A 66 -1.46 1.45 -19.27
N ASP A 67 -2.20 1.95 -20.24
CA ASP A 67 -3.57 2.44 -20.05
C ASP A 67 -4.51 1.30 -19.65
N ARG A 68 -4.37 0.15 -20.29
CA ARG A 68 -5.18 -1.04 -19.95
C ARG A 68 -4.84 -1.59 -18.55
N VAL A 69 -3.57 -1.51 -18.16
CA VAL A 69 -3.13 -1.92 -16.82
C VAL A 69 -3.68 -0.97 -15.76
N LEU A 70 -3.73 0.34 -16.05
CA LEU A 70 -4.36 1.32 -15.16
C LEU A 70 -5.82 0.96 -14.88
N ASP A 71 -6.60 0.64 -15.92
CA ASP A 71 -7.99 0.20 -15.74
C ASP A 71 -8.10 -1.05 -14.86
N CYS A 72 -7.18 -2.01 -15.02
CA CYS A 72 -7.15 -3.22 -14.21
C CYS A 72 -6.83 -2.93 -12.74
N ILE A 73 -5.89 -2.00 -12.47
CA ILE A 73 -5.54 -1.58 -11.11
C ILE A 73 -6.71 -0.87 -10.45
N ILE A 74 -7.33 0.10 -11.15
CA ILE A 74 -8.53 0.81 -10.66
C ILE A 74 -9.66 -0.18 -10.38
N GLY A 75 -9.94 -1.11 -11.30
CA GLY A 75 -10.93 -2.16 -11.11
C GLY A 75 -10.61 -3.06 -9.91
N GLY A 76 -9.32 -3.37 -9.69
CA GLY A 76 -8.87 -4.15 -8.54
C GLY A 76 -9.02 -3.41 -7.21
N ILE A 77 -8.75 -2.10 -7.18
CA ILE A 77 -8.92 -1.26 -5.98
C ILE A 77 -10.40 -1.14 -5.60
N ILE A 78 -11.27 -0.89 -6.59
CA ILE A 78 -12.71 -0.69 -6.36
C ILE A 78 -13.42 -2.00 -6.00
N GLY A 79 -13.06 -3.08 -6.66
CA GLY A 79 -13.86 -4.31 -6.65
C GLY A 79 -13.12 -5.58 -6.29
N SER A 80 -11.92 -5.54 -5.74
CA SER A 80 -11.10 -6.70 -5.39
C SER A 80 -10.49 -7.45 -6.59
N LEU A 81 -9.80 -8.56 -6.29
CA LEU A 81 -9.12 -9.40 -7.28
C LEU A 81 -10.07 -9.92 -8.39
N LEU A 82 -11.32 -10.21 -8.05
CA LEU A 82 -12.31 -10.69 -9.01
C LEU A 82 -12.64 -9.65 -10.07
N VAL A 83 -12.90 -8.40 -9.65
CA VAL A 83 -13.19 -7.30 -10.59
C VAL A 83 -11.93 -6.95 -11.40
N GLY A 84 -10.77 -6.92 -10.77
CA GLY A 84 -9.49 -6.75 -11.46
C GLY A 84 -9.26 -7.82 -12.56
N PHE A 85 -9.59 -9.08 -12.27
CA PHE A 85 -9.54 -10.17 -13.26
C PHE A 85 -10.55 -9.97 -14.41
N LEU A 86 -11.79 -9.59 -14.10
CA LEU A 86 -12.82 -9.33 -15.11
C LEU A 86 -12.41 -8.16 -16.02
N VAL A 87 -11.91 -7.07 -15.45
CA VAL A 87 -11.40 -5.93 -16.23
C VAL A 87 -10.22 -6.35 -17.09
N ALA A 88 -9.29 -7.15 -16.57
CA ALA A 88 -8.16 -7.68 -17.35
C ALA A 88 -8.66 -8.50 -18.56
N LYS A 89 -9.70 -9.32 -18.36
CA LYS A 89 -10.33 -10.09 -19.43
C LYS A 89 -10.99 -9.21 -20.49
N ILE A 90 -11.77 -8.21 -20.06
CA ILE A 90 -12.46 -7.25 -20.94
C ILE A 90 -11.44 -6.42 -21.72
N ARG A 91 -10.42 -5.90 -21.05
CA ARG A 91 -9.35 -5.06 -21.65
C ARG A 91 -8.28 -5.88 -22.39
N LYS A 92 -8.44 -7.22 -22.44
CA LYS A 92 -7.50 -8.15 -23.09
C LYS A 92 -6.07 -8.07 -22.54
N VAL A 93 -5.93 -7.82 -21.23
CA VAL A 93 -4.64 -7.83 -20.54
C VAL A 93 -4.30 -9.25 -20.12
N LYS A 94 -3.08 -9.70 -20.41
CA LYS A 94 -2.62 -11.02 -19.93
C LYS A 94 -2.44 -10.98 -18.42
N PHE A 95 -3.16 -11.86 -17.74
CA PHE A 95 -3.32 -11.80 -16.29
C PHE A 95 -2.04 -12.21 -15.53
N LEU A 96 -1.31 -13.22 -15.99
CA LEU A 96 -0.09 -13.69 -15.31
C LEU A 96 1.03 -12.64 -15.27
N PRO A 97 1.40 -11.97 -16.38
CA PRO A 97 2.36 -10.86 -16.32
C PRO A 97 1.88 -9.68 -15.46
N LEU A 98 0.56 -9.42 -15.43
CA LEU A 98 -0.03 -8.40 -14.56
C LEU A 98 0.17 -8.76 -13.09
N LEU A 99 -0.13 -10.00 -12.70
CA LEU A 99 0.07 -10.49 -11.33
C LEU A 99 1.54 -10.40 -10.88
N ASP A 100 2.50 -10.67 -11.78
CA ASP A 100 3.93 -10.53 -11.47
C ASP A 100 4.30 -9.11 -11.04
N ILE A 101 3.75 -8.09 -11.72
CA ILE A 101 3.97 -6.69 -11.38
C ILE A 101 3.28 -6.32 -10.07
N VAL A 102 2.01 -6.73 -9.94
CA VAL A 102 1.17 -6.45 -8.77
C VAL A 102 1.75 -7.10 -7.51
N GLY A 103 2.28 -8.32 -7.60
CA GLY A 103 2.90 -9.02 -6.47
C GLY A 103 4.10 -8.27 -5.88
N ILE A 104 4.95 -7.67 -6.72
CA ILE A 104 6.05 -6.83 -6.24
C ILE A 104 5.52 -5.53 -5.63
N GLY A 105 4.53 -4.90 -6.29
CA GLY A 105 3.88 -3.68 -5.78
C GLY A 105 3.23 -3.90 -4.41
N PHE A 106 2.60 -5.06 -4.18
CA PHE A 106 2.01 -5.42 -2.90
C PHE A 106 3.05 -5.45 -1.77
N LEU A 107 4.24 -6.01 -1.99
CA LEU A 107 5.28 -6.02 -0.97
C LEU A 107 5.68 -4.61 -0.55
N LEU A 108 5.80 -3.68 -1.50
CA LEU A 108 6.11 -2.29 -1.20
C LEU A 108 4.97 -1.63 -0.40
N GLY A 109 3.73 -1.76 -0.88
CA GLY A 109 2.56 -1.21 -0.21
C GLY A 109 2.33 -1.79 1.19
N GLN A 110 2.49 -3.11 1.34
CA GLN A 110 2.38 -3.80 2.63
C GLN A 110 3.46 -3.33 3.60
N GLY A 111 4.74 -3.27 3.16
CA GLY A 111 5.84 -2.84 4.01
C GLY A 111 5.65 -1.42 4.58
N ILE A 112 5.14 -0.49 3.77
CA ILE A 112 4.84 0.88 4.20
C ILE A 112 3.58 0.91 5.07
N GLY A 113 2.53 0.18 4.69
CA GLY A 113 1.25 0.15 5.40
C GLY A 113 1.37 -0.37 6.85
N ARG A 114 2.35 -1.25 7.13
CA ARG A 114 2.60 -1.77 8.50
C ARG A 114 2.98 -0.68 9.50
N TRP A 115 3.54 0.43 9.07
CA TRP A 115 3.78 1.57 9.95
C TRP A 115 2.49 2.22 10.45
N GLY A 116 1.36 2.04 9.76
CA GLY A 116 0.04 2.42 10.26
C GLY A 116 -0.31 1.70 11.58
N ASN A 117 0.02 0.40 11.69
CA ASN A 117 -0.17 -0.35 12.93
C ASN A 117 0.69 0.20 14.09
N PHE A 118 1.89 0.71 13.80
CA PHE A 118 2.73 1.39 14.78
C PHE A 118 2.04 2.64 15.33
N PHE A 119 1.55 3.53 14.48
CA PHE A 119 0.85 4.75 14.90
C PHE A 119 -0.44 4.46 15.67
N ASN A 120 -1.11 3.36 15.35
CA ASN A 120 -2.31 2.91 16.06
C ASN A 120 -1.99 2.08 17.31
N GLN A 121 -0.73 1.68 17.51
CA GLN A 121 -0.32 0.76 18.58
C GLN A 121 -1.13 -0.56 18.56
N GLU A 122 -1.35 -1.12 17.37
CA GLU A 122 -2.16 -2.33 17.17
C GLU A 122 -1.35 -3.44 16.48
N ALA A 123 -1.93 -4.65 16.37
CA ALA A 123 -1.31 -5.80 15.69
C ALA A 123 0.07 -6.18 16.28
N PHE A 124 0.23 -6.04 17.57
CA PHE A 124 1.40 -6.45 18.31
C PHE A 124 1.39 -7.95 18.64
N GLY A 125 2.53 -8.48 19.10
CA GLY A 125 2.68 -9.88 19.47
C GLY A 125 2.63 -10.11 20.98
N CYS A 126 2.92 -11.34 21.39
CA CYS A 126 3.05 -11.70 22.81
C CYS A 126 4.23 -10.99 23.48
N ASN A 127 4.32 -11.08 24.80
CA ASN A 127 5.43 -10.52 25.57
C ASN A 127 6.78 -11.07 25.08
N THR A 128 7.79 -10.21 25.08
CA THR A 128 9.11 -10.54 24.56
C THR A 128 10.23 -9.86 25.34
N ASP A 129 11.35 -10.56 25.43
CA ASP A 129 12.61 -10.02 25.94
C ASP A 129 13.57 -9.65 24.79
N SER A 130 13.08 -9.51 23.56
CA SER A 130 13.88 -9.14 22.39
C SER A 130 14.42 -7.71 22.48
N LEU A 131 15.49 -7.42 21.71
CA LEU A 131 16.06 -6.07 21.63
C LEU A 131 15.04 -5.02 21.14
N PHE A 132 14.15 -5.43 20.22
CA PHE A 132 13.14 -4.57 19.62
C PHE A 132 11.79 -4.61 20.34
N GLY A 133 11.72 -5.24 21.54
CA GLY A 133 10.50 -5.26 22.34
C GLY A 133 9.99 -3.84 22.57
N MET A 134 8.69 -3.62 22.33
CA MET A 134 8.04 -2.31 22.50
C MET A 134 6.92 -2.39 23.52
N SER A 135 6.57 -1.27 24.13
CA SER A 135 5.32 -1.08 24.87
C SER A 135 4.70 0.25 24.47
N GLY A 136 3.43 0.45 24.82
CA GLY A 136 2.74 1.69 24.55
C GLY A 136 1.47 1.81 25.36
N GLY A 137 0.98 3.02 25.58
CA GLY A 137 -0.18 3.26 26.43
C GLY A 137 -1.43 2.55 25.95
N ARG A 138 -1.70 2.53 24.64
CA ARG A 138 -2.83 1.79 24.04
C ARG A 138 -2.64 0.27 24.14
N ILE A 139 -1.39 -0.22 24.03
CA ILE A 139 -1.09 -1.64 24.19
C ILE A 139 -1.38 -2.07 25.62
N GLN A 140 -0.94 -1.27 26.60
CA GLN A 140 -1.19 -1.53 28.03
C GLN A 140 -2.68 -1.52 28.36
N GLU A 141 -3.41 -0.51 27.86
CA GLU A 141 -4.87 -0.42 28.00
C GLU A 141 -5.57 -1.64 27.38
N TRP A 142 -5.22 -2.02 26.15
CA TRP A 142 -5.79 -3.20 25.50
C TRP A 142 -5.52 -4.49 26.29
N ILE A 143 -4.30 -4.68 26.77
CA ILE A 143 -3.95 -5.86 27.59
C ILE A 143 -4.75 -5.87 28.89
N THR A 144 -4.92 -4.72 29.53
CA THR A 144 -5.61 -4.62 30.83
C THR A 144 -7.12 -4.82 30.68
N ASP A 145 -7.74 -4.19 29.67
CA ASP A 145 -9.19 -4.12 29.55
C ASP A 145 -9.78 -5.28 28.74
N GLN A 146 -9.14 -5.67 27.63
CA GLN A 146 -9.70 -6.64 26.69
C GLN A 146 -9.17 -8.07 26.90
N TYR A 147 -7.92 -8.20 27.31
CA TYR A 147 -7.31 -9.51 27.46
C TYR A 147 -8.03 -10.45 28.44
N PRO A 148 -8.49 -10.02 29.64
CA PRO A 148 -9.17 -10.90 30.58
C PRO A 148 -10.48 -11.49 30.06
N SER A 149 -11.14 -10.81 29.09
CA SER A 149 -12.43 -11.23 28.55
C SER A 149 -12.31 -12.12 27.29
N THR A 150 -11.13 -12.24 26.72
CA THR A 150 -10.92 -13.05 25.52
C THR A 150 -10.57 -14.48 25.89
N THR A 151 -11.47 -15.40 25.65
CA THR A 151 -11.28 -16.89 25.66
C THR A 151 -10.10 -17.35 24.80
N TYR A 152 -9.53 -16.44 24.06
CA TYR A 152 -8.55 -16.57 23.02
C TYR A 152 -7.20 -17.12 23.53
N PHE A 153 -6.71 -16.60 24.64
CA PHE A 153 -5.39 -16.93 25.18
C PHE A 153 -5.40 -18.16 26.10
N ALA A 154 -6.54 -18.46 26.71
CA ALA A 154 -6.70 -19.68 27.50
C ALA A 154 -6.37 -20.94 26.68
N ASN A 155 -6.63 -20.92 25.35
CA ASN A 155 -6.37 -22.04 24.46
C ASN A 155 -4.91 -22.21 24.05
N PHE A 156 -4.06 -21.18 24.20
CA PHE A 156 -2.64 -21.23 23.81
C PHE A 156 -1.68 -21.14 24.98
N GLY A 157 -2.19 -21.03 26.22
CA GLY A 157 -1.37 -20.98 27.45
C GLY A 157 -0.48 -19.73 27.54
N THR A 158 -0.77 -18.68 26.74
CA THR A 158 0.00 -17.43 26.72
C THR A 158 -0.67 -16.44 27.65
N THR A 159 0.04 -15.99 28.67
CA THR A 159 -0.37 -14.86 29.52
C THR A 159 0.28 -13.60 28.98
N LEU A 160 -0.48 -12.50 28.89
CA LEU A 160 0.05 -11.18 28.57
C LEU A 160 0.13 -10.34 29.83
N ASP A 161 1.26 -9.68 29.98
CA ASP A 161 1.55 -8.76 31.07
C ASP A 161 1.76 -7.36 30.49
N ALA A 162 0.91 -6.40 30.87
CA ALA A 162 0.97 -5.02 30.43
C ALA A 162 2.26 -4.30 30.86
N SER A 163 2.92 -4.80 31.92
CA SER A 163 4.20 -4.25 32.40
C SER A 163 5.42 -4.77 31.63
N GLN A 164 5.23 -5.66 30.67
CA GLN A 164 6.30 -6.26 29.87
C GLN A 164 6.21 -5.83 28.42
N PRO A 165 7.37 -5.67 27.73
CA PRO A 165 7.37 -5.35 26.30
C PRO A 165 6.74 -6.48 25.49
N VAL A 166 6.19 -6.12 24.31
CA VAL A 166 5.58 -7.03 23.32
C VAL A 166 6.37 -7.05 22.03
N HIS A 167 6.20 -8.11 21.22
CA HIS A 167 6.81 -8.18 19.90
C HIS A 167 6.24 -7.10 18.97
N PRO A 168 7.09 -6.24 18.33
CA PRO A 168 6.67 -5.25 17.34
C PRO A 168 6.44 -5.92 15.98
N CYS A 169 5.35 -6.68 15.85
CA CYS A 169 5.06 -7.44 14.63
C CYS A 169 5.04 -6.55 13.37
N PHE A 170 4.57 -5.29 13.49
CA PHE A 170 4.59 -4.33 12.39
C PHE A 170 6.00 -4.15 11.79
N LEU A 171 7.04 -4.09 12.65
CA LEU A 171 8.42 -3.90 12.25
C LEU A 171 8.96 -5.12 11.50
N TYR A 172 8.67 -6.32 12.02
CA TYR A 172 9.09 -7.57 11.39
C TYR A 172 8.45 -7.73 10.01
N GLU A 173 7.14 -7.51 9.92
CA GLU A 173 6.38 -7.57 8.67
C GLU A 173 6.84 -6.50 7.67
N SER A 174 7.10 -5.26 8.13
CA SER A 174 7.59 -4.19 7.28
C SER A 174 8.95 -4.51 6.68
N LEU A 175 9.92 -4.88 7.52
CA LEU A 175 11.29 -5.20 7.06
C LEU A 175 11.30 -6.39 6.10
N TRP A 176 10.51 -7.44 6.38
CA TRP A 176 10.39 -8.60 5.51
C TRP A 176 9.78 -8.25 4.16
N CYS A 177 8.70 -7.47 4.14
CA CYS A 177 8.06 -7.02 2.90
C CYS A 177 8.98 -6.12 2.06
N LEU A 178 9.68 -5.16 2.67
CA LEU A 178 10.62 -4.28 1.96
C LEU A 178 11.83 -5.04 1.42
N LEU A 179 12.38 -5.99 2.19
CA LEU A 179 13.42 -6.89 1.71
C LEU A 179 12.93 -7.72 0.52
N GLY A 180 11.73 -8.30 0.63
CA GLY A 180 11.09 -9.06 -0.44
C GLY A 180 10.87 -8.22 -1.71
N PHE A 181 10.44 -6.95 -1.56
CA PHE A 181 10.32 -6.01 -2.68
C PHE A 181 11.64 -5.87 -3.44
N VAL A 182 12.75 -5.60 -2.74
CA VAL A 182 14.07 -5.44 -3.37
C VAL A 182 14.52 -6.72 -4.06
N LEU A 183 14.41 -7.85 -3.36
CA LEU A 183 14.85 -9.15 -3.90
C LEU A 183 14.03 -9.57 -5.12
N LEU A 184 12.70 -9.45 -5.07
CA LEU A 184 11.83 -9.82 -6.18
C LEU A 184 11.97 -8.86 -7.36
N ALA A 185 12.20 -7.57 -7.12
CA ALA A 185 12.48 -6.61 -8.19
C ALA A 185 13.79 -6.92 -8.93
N ILE A 186 14.83 -7.37 -8.21
CA ILE A 186 16.09 -7.83 -8.81
C ILE A 186 15.89 -9.14 -9.56
N PHE A 187 15.19 -10.10 -8.93
CA PHE A 187 14.90 -11.40 -9.52
C PHE A 187 14.10 -11.27 -10.83
N ALA A 188 13.08 -10.41 -10.83
CA ALA A 188 12.25 -10.16 -12.00
C ALA A 188 13.05 -9.67 -13.21
N LYS A 189 14.09 -8.86 -12.97
CA LYS A 189 14.95 -8.33 -14.04
C LYS A 189 15.95 -9.35 -14.56
N LYS A 190 16.49 -10.21 -13.68
CA LYS A 190 17.67 -11.04 -14.00
C LYS A 190 17.35 -12.52 -14.26
N ILE A 191 16.34 -13.07 -13.59
CA ILE A 191 16.20 -14.54 -13.46
C ILE A 191 14.80 -15.04 -13.87
N ARG A 192 13.82 -14.15 -14.06
CA ARG A 192 12.46 -14.53 -14.44
C ARG A 192 12.46 -15.38 -15.72
N ARG A 193 11.79 -16.53 -15.71
CA ARG A 193 11.75 -17.51 -16.80
C ARG A 193 10.38 -17.69 -17.43
N TYR A 194 9.29 -17.38 -16.70
CA TYR A 194 7.92 -17.51 -17.18
C TYR A 194 7.00 -16.49 -16.52
N ASP A 195 5.85 -16.26 -17.16
CA ASP A 195 4.83 -15.35 -16.66
C ASP A 195 4.10 -15.96 -15.47
N GLY A 196 3.91 -15.20 -14.40
CA GLY A 196 3.36 -15.64 -13.11
C GLY A 196 4.41 -16.16 -12.12
N GLN A 197 5.69 -16.25 -12.49
CA GLN A 197 6.75 -16.75 -11.61
C GLN A 197 6.94 -15.85 -10.40
N ILE A 198 6.98 -14.54 -10.62
CA ILE A 198 7.21 -13.56 -9.55
C ILE A 198 6.05 -13.57 -8.57
N PHE A 199 4.82 -13.67 -9.05
CA PHE A 199 3.64 -13.75 -8.19
C PHE A 199 3.65 -15.01 -7.31
N LEU A 200 4.05 -16.15 -7.84
CA LEU A 200 4.21 -17.37 -7.05
C LEU A 200 5.31 -17.21 -5.98
N ILE A 201 6.43 -16.54 -6.30
CA ILE A 201 7.47 -16.26 -5.31
C ILE A 201 6.95 -15.29 -4.25
N TYR A 202 6.16 -14.26 -4.65
CA TYR A 202 5.50 -13.35 -3.72
C TYR A 202 4.61 -14.10 -2.73
N ILE A 203 3.75 -15.01 -3.20
CA ILE A 203 2.89 -15.82 -2.33
C ILE A 203 3.73 -16.64 -1.34
N CYS A 204 4.82 -17.25 -1.82
CA CYS A 204 5.72 -18.03 -0.97
C CYS A 204 6.42 -17.14 0.07
N TRP A 205 6.92 -15.99 -0.34
CA TRP A 205 7.64 -15.04 0.51
C TRP A 205 6.75 -14.47 1.62
N TYR A 206 5.61 -13.93 1.22
CA TYR A 206 4.63 -13.34 2.15
C TYR A 206 3.97 -14.41 3.03
N GLY A 207 3.63 -15.57 2.45
CA GLY A 207 3.02 -16.67 3.20
C GLY A 207 3.97 -17.25 4.26
N ALA A 208 5.28 -17.34 3.98
CA ALA A 208 6.27 -17.81 4.94
C ALA A 208 6.36 -16.85 6.15
N GLU A 209 6.43 -15.56 5.89
CA GLU A 209 6.42 -14.54 6.95
C GLU A 209 5.13 -14.60 7.77
N ARG A 210 3.97 -14.62 7.08
CA ARG A 210 2.67 -14.65 7.74
C ARG A 210 2.50 -15.90 8.61
N ALA A 211 3.03 -17.06 8.19
CA ALA A 211 3.00 -18.28 8.99
C ALA A 211 3.80 -18.15 10.30
N VAL A 212 4.92 -17.41 10.28
CA VAL A 212 5.75 -17.17 11.45
C VAL A 212 5.16 -16.09 12.34
N VAL A 213 4.86 -14.91 11.79
CA VAL A 213 4.38 -13.76 12.58
C VAL A 213 3.01 -14.04 13.19
N GLU A 214 2.14 -14.80 12.52
CA GLU A 214 0.84 -15.19 13.08
C GLU A 214 0.99 -15.98 14.39
N SER A 215 2.10 -16.71 14.56
CA SER A 215 2.36 -17.41 15.83
C SER A 215 2.67 -16.47 16.99
N LEU A 216 3.14 -15.27 16.71
CA LEU A 216 3.46 -14.24 17.72
C LEU A 216 2.27 -13.33 18.03
N ARG A 217 1.36 -13.15 17.07
CA ARG A 217 0.25 -12.19 17.17
C ARG A 217 -0.78 -12.56 18.23
N THR A 218 -1.33 -11.53 18.83
CA THR A 218 -2.34 -11.63 19.89
C THR A 218 -3.77 -11.52 19.37
N ASP A 219 -3.96 -11.02 18.17
CA ASP A 219 -5.26 -10.74 17.52
C ASP A 219 -5.63 -11.72 16.38
N SER A 220 -5.01 -12.93 16.39
CA SER A 220 -5.24 -13.94 15.35
C SER A 220 -6.66 -14.55 15.40
N LEU A 221 -7.29 -14.79 14.26
CA LEU A 221 -8.55 -15.54 14.18
C LEU A 221 -8.30 -17.02 14.46
N VAL A 222 -8.99 -17.57 15.48
CA VAL A 222 -8.83 -18.97 15.91
C VAL A 222 -10.14 -19.72 15.77
N ILE A 223 -10.09 -20.93 15.25
CA ILE A 223 -11.19 -21.90 15.27
C ILE A 223 -10.69 -23.15 16.00
N GLY A 224 -11.25 -23.39 17.19
CA GLY A 224 -10.70 -24.41 18.10
C GLY A 224 -9.29 -24.04 18.56
N ASN A 225 -8.32 -24.93 18.35
CA ASN A 225 -6.90 -24.72 18.69
C ASN A 225 -6.05 -24.32 17.48
N VAL A 226 -6.69 -23.84 16.40
CA VAL A 226 -6.00 -23.61 15.13
C VAL A 226 -6.13 -22.16 14.69
N ARG A 227 -5.01 -21.53 14.40
CA ARG A 227 -4.96 -20.20 13.77
C ARG A 227 -5.24 -20.31 12.29
N VAL A 228 -6.41 -19.84 11.84
CA VAL A 228 -6.88 -19.97 10.47
C VAL A 228 -5.93 -19.32 9.47
N SER A 229 -5.46 -18.11 9.77
CA SER A 229 -4.54 -17.37 8.91
C SER A 229 -3.21 -18.11 8.72
N GLN A 230 -2.73 -18.81 9.77
CA GLN A 230 -1.47 -19.56 9.72
C GLN A 230 -1.59 -20.78 8.78
N ILE A 231 -2.69 -21.55 8.92
CA ILE A 231 -2.92 -22.71 8.03
C ILE A 231 -3.08 -22.25 6.58
N LEU A 232 -3.84 -21.19 6.36
CA LEU A 232 -4.00 -20.62 5.02
C LEU A 232 -2.65 -20.20 4.42
N ALA A 233 -1.81 -19.51 5.21
CA ALA A 233 -0.48 -19.09 4.78
C ALA A 233 0.40 -20.29 4.41
N ILE A 234 0.49 -21.32 5.27
CA ILE A 234 1.26 -22.53 5.00
C ILE A 234 0.73 -23.24 3.75
N THR A 235 -0.58 -23.37 3.61
CA THR A 235 -1.22 -23.98 2.42
C THR A 235 -0.85 -23.22 1.15
N CYS A 236 -0.91 -21.90 1.16
CA CYS A 236 -0.52 -21.07 0.02
C CYS A 236 0.98 -21.24 -0.32
N VAL A 237 1.87 -21.33 0.67
CA VAL A 237 3.30 -21.60 0.46
C VAL A 237 3.50 -22.96 -0.21
N VAL A 238 2.88 -24.02 0.30
CA VAL A 238 3.01 -25.37 -0.26
C VAL A 238 2.51 -25.42 -1.70
N ILE A 239 1.31 -24.89 -1.95
CA ILE A 239 0.74 -24.83 -3.30
C ILE A 239 1.65 -24.02 -4.24
N SER A 240 2.15 -22.87 -3.78
CA SER A 240 3.05 -22.03 -4.57
C SER A 240 4.34 -22.78 -4.96
N ILE A 241 4.95 -23.50 -4.03
CA ILE A 241 6.16 -24.30 -4.30
C ILE A 241 5.85 -25.41 -5.31
N ILE A 242 4.75 -26.14 -5.14
CA ILE A 242 4.34 -27.21 -6.07
C ILE A 242 4.14 -26.63 -7.48
N LEU A 243 3.42 -25.51 -7.59
CA LEU A 243 3.20 -24.84 -8.89
C LEU A 243 4.48 -24.33 -9.52
N GLN A 244 5.40 -23.76 -8.74
CA GLN A 244 6.70 -23.33 -9.26
C GLN A 244 7.52 -24.48 -9.83
N ILE A 245 7.56 -25.63 -9.14
CA ILE A 245 8.26 -26.82 -9.61
C ILE A 245 7.58 -27.38 -10.87
N ALA A 246 6.26 -27.52 -10.86
CA ALA A 246 5.49 -28.05 -11.97
C ALA A 246 5.61 -27.20 -13.24
N ILE A 247 5.36 -25.87 -13.10
CA ILE A 247 5.44 -24.93 -14.23
C ILE A 247 6.89 -24.78 -14.70
N GLY A 248 7.84 -24.63 -13.78
CA GLY A 248 9.26 -24.50 -14.09
C GLY A 248 9.80 -25.72 -14.84
N THR A 249 9.38 -26.94 -14.45
CA THR A 249 9.74 -28.19 -15.14
C THR A 249 9.11 -28.25 -16.53
N LYS A 250 7.82 -27.86 -16.66
CA LYS A 250 7.13 -27.79 -17.95
C LYS A 250 7.82 -26.81 -18.90
N VAL A 251 8.12 -25.60 -18.44
CA VAL A 251 8.81 -24.57 -19.23
C VAL A 251 10.20 -25.03 -19.65
N LYS A 252 10.94 -25.69 -18.72
CA LYS A 252 12.26 -26.27 -19.05
C LYS A 252 12.15 -27.38 -20.14
N ARG A 253 11.09 -28.19 -20.13
CA ARG A 253 10.85 -29.21 -21.16
C ARG A 253 10.47 -28.62 -22.52
N MET A 254 9.72 -27.52 -22.53
CA MET A 254 9.35 -26.80 -23.77
C MET A 254 10.59 -26.10 -24.42
N GLY A 255 11.59 -25.73 -23.63
CA GLY A 255 12.81 -25.13 -24.14
C GLY A 255 12.55 -23.88 -24.96
N VAL A 256 12.97 -23.88 -26.24
CA VAL A 256 12.83 -22.76 -27.18
C VAL A 256 11.40 -22.48 -27.63
N ASP A 257 10.49 -23.45 -27.46
CA ASP A 257 9.08 -23.30 -27.83
C ASP A 257 8.28 -22.43 -26.84
N TYR A 258 8.78 -22.29 -25.60
CA TYR A 258 8.17 -21.40 -24.62
C TYR A 258 8.63 -19.95 -24.82
N ARG A 259 7.67 -19.04 -24.94
CA ARG A 259 7.91 -17.59 -24.99
C ARG A 259 7.12 -16.88 -23.89
N MET A 260 7.78 -16.00 -23.16
CA MET A 260 7.07 -15.08 -22.26
C MET A 260 6.20 -14.13 -23.07
N TYR A 261 5.13 -13.64 -22.49
CA TYR A 261 4.20 -12.74 -23.19
C TYR A 261 4.89 -11.53 -23.82
N LYS A 262 5.84 -10.92 -23.12
CA LYS A 262 6.63 -9.78 -23.64
C LYS A 262 7.37 -10.07 -24.96
N ASP A 263 7.67 -11.33 -25.25
CA ASP A 263 8.45 -11.76 -26.41
C ASP A 263 7.52 -12.20 -27.58
N THR A 264 6.21 -12.22 -27.37
CA THR A 264 5.20 -12.58 -28.40
C THR A 264 4.98 -11.44 -29.39
N ASN A 265 4.58 -11.80 -30.62
CA ASN A 265 4.22 -10.80 -31.64
C ASN A 265 3.01 -9.94 -31.21
N GLU A 266 2.03 -10.54 -30.51
CA GLU A 266 0.86 -9.83 -29.97
C GLU A 266 1.30 -8.68 -29.05
N SER A 267 2.21 -8.94 -28.10
CA SER A 267 2.72 -7.92 -27.18
C SER A 267 3.48 -6.82 -27.90
N LYS A 268 4.36 -7.19 -28.84
CA LYS A 268 5.16 -6.24 -29.62
C LYS A 268 4.31 -5.32 -30.48
N GLN A 269 3.30 -5.88 -31.19
CA GLN A 269 2.35 -5.09 -31.98
C GLN A 269 1.55 -4.13 -31.12
N MET A 270 0.99 -4.62 -30.00
CA MET A 270 0.22 -3.79 -29.08
C MET A 270 1.06 -2.63 -28.52
N LEU A 271 2.33 -2.87 -28.17
CA LEU A 271 3.21 -1.81 -27.68
C LEU A 271 3.58 -0.81 -28.78
N ALA A 272 3.81 -1.28 -30.03
CA ALA A 272 4.06 -0.41 -31.17
C ALA A 272 2.86 0.50 -31.47
N GLU A 273 1.64 -0.05 -31.44
CA GLU A 273 0.40 0.71 -31.59
C GLU A 273 0.23 1.76 -30.47
N TYR A 274 0.54 1.39 -29.23
CA TYR A 274 0.48 2.31 -28.09
C TYR A 274 1.48 3.46 -28.21
N GLU A 275 2.72 3.17 -28.61
CA GLU A 275 3.73 4.20 -28.82
C GLU A 275 3.35 5.12 -30.00
N ALA A 276 2.87 4.56 -31.13
CA ALA A 276 2.42 5.36 -32.26
C ALA A 276 1.25 6.29 -31.89
N ALA A 277 0.29 5.80 -31.11
CA ALA A 277 -0.84 6.61 -30.66
C ALA A 277 -0.42 7.74 -29.70
N LYS A 278 0.68 7.56 -28.95
CA LYS A 278 1.22 8.60 -28.09
C LYS A 278 1.83 9.76 -28.87
N PHE A 279 2.58 9.45 -29.93
CA PHE A 279 3.17 10.48 -30.82
C PHE A 279 2.11 11.31 -31.55
N VAL A 280 0.93 10.74 -31.85
CA VAL A 280 -0.17 11.47 -32.49
C VAL A 280 -0.89 12.42 -31.50
N LYS A 281 -0.78 12.16 -30.19
CA LYS A 281 -1.45 12.96 -29.15
C LYS A 281 -0.63 14.11 -28.59
N GLU A 282 0.64 14.23 -28.93
CA GLU A 282 1.44 15.42 -28.62
C GLU A 282 1.29 16.38 -29.80
N PRO A 283 0.41 17.44 -29.77
CA PRO A 283 0.44 18.49 -30.78
C PRO A 283 1.75 19.27 -30.59
N GLU A 284 2.33 19.66 -31.72
CA GLU A 284 3.39 20.65 -31.81
C GLU A 284 2.92 21.95 -31.13
N ASP A 285 3.23 22.11 -29.85
CA ASP A 285 3.09 23.38 -29.15
C ASP A 285 4.48 23.84 -28.70
N ASP A 286 5.27 24.19 -29.71
CA ASP A 286 6.50 24.98 -29.57
C ASP A 286 6.91 25.53 -30.91
N THR A 287 6.26 26.63 -31.34
CA THR A 287 6.89 27.68 -32.14
C THR A 287 5.91 28.82 -32.33
N ASN A 288 6.00 29.84 -31.47
CA ASN A 288 5.87 31.26 -31.84
C ASN A 288 5.87 32.14 -30.58
N GLU A 289 7.05 32.38 -30.08
CA GLU A 289 7.41 33.61 -29.38
C GLU A 289 8.81 33.95 -29.88
N ASP A 290 8.85 34.83 -30.83
CA ASP A 290 9.90 35.87 -30.97
C ASP A 290 9.71 36.60 -32.29
N THR A 291 9.01 37.73 -32.22
CA THR A 291 9.36 38.98 -32.95
C THR A 291 8.52 40.10 -32.36
N ALA A 292 9.08 40.70 -31.32
CA ALA A 292 8.73 42.04 -30.94
C ALA A 292 9.62 43.01 -31.67
N SER A 293 9.07 43.79 -32.52
CA SER A 293 9.70 45.04 -32.96
C SER A 293 9.02 46.25 -32.31
N THR A 294 9.81 46.92 -31.56
CA THR A 294 9.73 48.32 -31.20
C THR A 294 9.10 49.20 -32.27
N ASP A 295 8.19 50.11 -31.92
CA ASP A 295 8.27 51.52 -32.23
C ASP A 295 7.31 52.37 -31.40
N GLU A 296 7.84 53.43 -30.97
CA GLU A 296 7.62 54.65 -30.26
C GLU A 296 6.34 55.46 -30.55
N VAL A 297 5.92 56.16 -29.51
CA VAL A 297 5.63 57.64 -29.40
C VAL A 297 4.19 58.13 -29.56
N ALA A 298 3.79 58.86 -28.52
CA ALA A 298 3.09 60.15 -28.39
C ALA A 298 1.68 60.18 -27.83
N GLU A 299 1.67 60.71 -26.60
CA GLU A 299 0.87 61.85 -26.06
C GLU A 299 -0.46 62.22 -26.74
N THR A 300 -1.48 62.36 -25.93
CA THR A 300 -2.22 63.56 -25.47
C THR A 300 -3.53 63.14 -24.87
N ASP A 301 -3.70 63.38 -23.59
CA ASP A 301 -4.33 64.48 -22.86
C ASP A 301 -5.82 64.74 -23.20
N THR A 302 -6.54 64.90 -22.14
CA THR A 302 -7.74 65.69 -21.82
C THR A 302 -8.97 64.90 -21.33
N THR A 303 -9.19 65.05 -20.00
CA THR A 303 -10.40 65.63 -19.35
C THR A 303 -11.77 65.15 -19.84
N ASP A 304 -12.73 64.86 -19.03
CA ASP A 304 -13.32 65.55 -17.84
C ASP A 304 -14.59 64.82 -17.40
N SER A 305 -14.85 64.85 -16.09
CA SER A 305 -16.13 65.03 -15.37
C SER A 305 -17.30 64.08 -15.71
N SER A 306 -17.98 63.56 -14.77
CA SER A 306 -18.71 63.97 -13.62
C SER A 306 -19.81 62.94 -13.28
N GLU A 307 -19.94 62.71 -12.02
CA GLU A 307 -21.14 62.79 -11.17
C GLU A 307 -22.36 61.99 -11.65
N SER A 308 -23.01 61.26 -10.82
CA SER A 308 -23.67 61.35 -9.53
C SER A 308 -24.55 60.10 -9.42
N ASP A 309 -24.62 59.50 -8.36
CA ASP A 309 -25.43 59.69 -7.15
C ASP A 309 -26.59 58.72 -7.02
N GLU A 310 -26.70 58.27 -5.81
CA GLU A 310 -27.85 57.87 -5.00
C GLU A 310 -28.21 56.41 -4.82
N THR A 311 -27.88 56.02 -3.60
CA THR A 311 -28.64 55.14 -2.70
C THR A 311 -29.95 55.83 -2.29
N PRO A 312 -30.98 55.26 -1.60
CA PRO A 312 -30.95 54.08 -0.70
C PRO A 312 -32.30 53.31 -0.55
N ALA A 313 -32.27 52.46 0.50
CA ALA A 313 -33.32 52.14 1.47
C ALA A 313 -34.26 50.94 1.20
N GLU A 314 -34.09 49.99 2.11
CA GLU A 314 -35.03 49.60 3.22
C GLU A 314 -36.32 48.93 2.78
N THR A 315 -36.66 47.86 3.34
CA THR A 315 -37.34 47.43 4.58
C THR A 315 -37.77 45.98 4.41
N ASP A 316 -37.49 45.12 5.29
CA ASP A 316 -38.05 44.74 6.59
C ASP A 316 -39.15 43.67 6.56
N THR A 317 -39.02 42.81 7.55
CA THR A 317 -40.04 42.00 8.25
C THR A 317 -40.53 40.70 7.62
N ASN A 318 -40.42 39.63 8.29
CA ASN A 318 -40.92 39.10 9.52
C ASN A 318 -41.34 37.61 9.40
N GLN A 319 -40.85 36.83 10.31
CA GLN A 319 -41.53 35.79 11.12
C GLN A 319 -42.48 34.80 10.39
N THR A 320 -42.45 33.54 10.63
CA THR A 320 -42.82 32.78 11.83
C THR A 320 -42.70 31.29 11.56
N GLU A 321 -42.11 30.58 12.48
CA GLU A 321 -42.58 29.47 13.30
C GLU A 321 -43.30 28.24 12.70
N LYS A 322 -42.87 27.13 13.25
CA LYS A 322 -43.55 25.84 13.53
C LYS A 322 -43.63 24.85 12.35
N GLU A 323 -43.19 23.67 12.49
CA GLU A 323 -43.29 22.60 13.53
C GLU A 323 -42.04 21.73 13.49
#